data_378c317dc1dea5ac1bf1c70e61073690
#
_entry.id   378c317dc1dea5ac1bf1c70e61073690
#
_cell.length_a   1.000
_cell.length_b   1.000
_cell.length_c   1.000
_cell.angle_alpha   90.00
_cell.angle_beta   90.00
_cell.angle_gamma   90.00
#
_symmetry.space_group_name_H-M   'P 1'
#
loop_
_entity.id
_entity.type
_entity.pdbx_description
1 polymer ?
#
loop_
_entity_poly.entity_id
_entity_poly.type
_entity_poly.pdbx_seq_one_letter_code
_entity_poly.pdbx_strand_id
1 'polypeptide(L)'
;GLYWSTRTLLQLAEQNQERSLPQGTIRDYPDYPLRGFMIDCGRKFIPMAYLQDLVKIMAYYKMNTLQVHLNDNGFKQYFEHNWDKTYAAFRLESETYPGLSARDGSYSKKEFIDFQKQAASNFLEINPEIDVPAHSLALTHYKPEIGSKEYGMDHLDLFKPETYEFVDALFKEYLEGDNPVFVGKRVHIGTDEYSNAKKDVVEKFRAFTDHYIRFVESFGKQACVWGALTHAKGETPVKSENVLMSAWYNGYADPKEMIKQGYDLISIPDGYLYIVPAAGYYYDYLNTEMLYKEWTPAHIGKEVF
;
A
#
# COMPACT_ATOMS: atom_id res chain seq x y z
N GLY A 1 -15.31 20.32 -0.14
CA GLY A 1 -15.72 21.48 0.67
C GLY A 1 -16.70 21.10 1.77
N LEU A 2 -17.99 20.93 1.45
CA LEU A 2 -19.08 20.83 2.45
C LEU A 2 -18.88 19.71 3.49
N TYR A 3 -18.51 18.51 3.07
CA TYR A 3 -18.27 17.40 4.02
C TYR A 3 -17.17 17.73 5.04
N TRP A 4 -16.05 18.29 4.60
CA TRP A 4 -14.95 18.64 5.49
C TRP A 4 -15.32 19.77 6.46
N SER A 5 -16.19 20.70 6.05
CA SER A 5 -16.74 21.73 6.95
C SER A 5 -17.54 21.12 8.09
N THR A 6 -18.30 20.04 7.84
CA THR A 6 -19.02 19.34 8.92
C THR A 6 -18.06 18.70 9.93
N ARG A 7 -16.87 18.28 9.51
CA ARG A 7 -15.84 17.76 10.44
C ARG A 7 -15.27 18.87 11.30
N THR A 8 -15.04 20.05 10.74
CA THR A 8 -14.64 21.24 11.51
C THR A 8 -15.67 21.59 12.56
N LEU A 9 -16.96 21.63 12.19
CA LEU A 9 -18.04 21.91 13.14
C LEU A 9 -18.12 20.88 14.26
N LEU A 10 -17.96 19.60 13.93
CA LEU A 10 -17.94 18.52 14.91
C LEU A 10 -16.79 18.69 15.92
N GLN A 11 -15.57 18.94 15.42
CA GLN A 11 -14.40 19.17 16.26
C GLN A 11 -14.60 20.38 17.19
N LEU A 12 -15.16 21.47 16.69
CA LEU A 12 -15.47 22.64 17.51
C LEU A 12 -16.52 22.33 18.59
N ALA A 13 -17.58 21.58 18.24
CA ALA A 13 -18.60 21.21 19.18
C ALA A 13 -18.08 20.30 20.31
N GLU A 14 -17.19 19.37 19.98
CA GLU A 14 -16.58 18.48 20.96
C GLU A 14 -15.57 19.19 21.88
N GLN A 15 -14.81 20.16 21.35
CA GLN A 15 -13.84 20.92 22.13
C GLN A 15 -14.47 22.00 23.01
N ASN A 16 -15.71 22.39 22.71
CA ASN A 16 -16.39 23.44 23.45
C ASN A 16 -17.25 22.86 24.57
N GLN A 17 -16.79 22.93 25.80
CA GLN A 17 -17.48 22.43 26.99
C GLN A 17 -18.84 23.13 27.26
N GLU A 18 -19.02 24.37 26.79
CA GLU A 18 -20.26 25.15 26.97
C GLU A 18 -21.37 24.79 25.99
N ARG A 19 -21.15 23.84 25.09
CA ARG A 19 -22.08 23.43 24.02
C ARG A 19 -22.54 24.57 23.12
N SER A 20 -21.79 25.66 23.06
CA SER A 20 -22.01 26.79 22.16
C SER A 20 -20.92 26.81 21.10
N LEU A 21 -21.23 27.24 19.90
CA LEU A 21 -20.22 27.45 18.87
C LEU A 21 -19.73 28.90 18.89
N PRO A 22 -18.42 29.17 18.79
CA PRO A 22 -17.91 30.52 18.70
C PRO A 22 -18.42 31.20 17.42
N GLN A 23 -18.77 32.47 17.51
CA GLN A 23 -19.07 33.27 16.32
C GLN A 23 -17.79 33.66 15.63
N GLY A 24 -17.70 33.43 14.31
CA GLY A 24 -16.53 33.79 13.54
C GLY A 24 -16.52 33.16 12.14
N THR A 25 -15.41 33.33 11.48
CA THR A 25 -15.13 32.74 10.17
C THR A 25 -13.93 31.81 10.27
N ILE A 26 -14.09 30.58 9.77
CA ILE A 26 -13.01 29.59 9.70
C ILE A 26 -12.65 29.43 8.23
N ARG A 27 -11.37 29.54 7.92
CA ARG A 27 -10.80 29.17 6.63
C ARG A 27 -9.95 27.94 6.83
N ASP A 28 -10.32 26.85 6.15
CA ASP A 28 -9.68 25.55 6.28
C ASP A 28 -9.56 24.91 4.90
N TYR A 29 -8.34 24.60 4.52
CA TYR A 29 -8.01 23.93 3.26
C TYR A 29 -6.77 23.05 3.45
N PRO A 30 -6.67 21.94 2.72
CA PRO A 30 -5.50 21.07 2.82
C PRO A 30 -4.31 21.65 2.03
N ASP A 31 -3.13 21.61 2.61
CA ASP A 31 -1.88 21.92 1.89
C ASP A 31 -1.51 20.79 0.90
N TYR A 32 -1.95 19.57 1.17
CA TYR A 32 -1.68 18.40 0.34
C TYR A 32 -2.98 17.72 -0.10
N PRO A 33 -3.11 17.38 -1.39
CA PRO A 33 -4.32 16.75 -1.93
C PRO A 33 -4.54 15.33 -1.40
N LEU A 34 -3.48 14.56 -1.16
CA LEU A 34 -3.54 13.21 -0.60
C LEU A 34 -3.10 13.25 0.87
N ARG A 35 -3.97 12.74 1.75
CA ARG A 35 -3.74 12.61 3.19
C ARG A 35 -4.14 11.21 3.60
N GLY A 36 -3.17 10.31 3.60
CA GLY A 36 -3.41 8.88 3.70
C GLY A 36 -2.88 8.25 4.97
N PHE A 37 -3.30 7.03 5.15
CA PHE A 37 -2.77 6.07 6.10
C PHE A 37 -2.66 4.73 5.40
N MET A 38 -1.71 3.90 5.80
CA MET A 38 -1.56 2.53 5.32
C MET A 38 -1.68 1.56 6.49
N ILE A 39 -2.39 0.46 6.28
CA ILE A 39 -2.51 -0.60 7.27
C ILE A 39 -2.13 -1.95 6.66
N ASP A 40 -1.24 -2.67 7.35
CA ASP A 40 -0.82 -4.01 6.97
C ASP A 40 -1.84 -5.04 7.50
N CYS A 41 -2.68 -5.54 6.60
CA CYS A 41 -3.59 -6.64 6.87
C CYS A 41 -2.97 -8.00 6.52
N GLY A 42 -1.90 -8.01 5.73
CA GLY A 42 -1.19 -9.22 5.32
C GLY A 42 -0.54 -9.92 6.50
N ARG A 43 0.35 -9.25 7.23
CA ARG A 43 1.05 -9.84 8.39
C ARG A 43 0.15 -10.09 9.59
N LYS A 44 -0.93 -9.32 9.71
CA LYS A 44 -1.92 -9.49 10.78
C LYS A 44 -3.33 -9.30 10.25
N PHE A 45 -4.21 -10.26 10.45
CA PHE A 45 -5.61 -10.07 10.11
C PHE A 45 -6.24 -8.94 10.94
N ILE A 46 -6.81 -7.97 10.25
CA ILE A 46 -7.55 -6.86 10.84
C ILE A 46 -9.04 -7.07 10.53
N PRO A 47 -9.89 -7.23 11.52
CA PRO A 47 -11.32 -7.42 11.28
C PRO A 47 -11.94 -6.24 10.52
N MET A 48 -12.89 -6.51 9.63
CA MET A 48 -13.57 -5.49 8.84
C MET A 48 -14.18 -4.39 9.68
N ALA A 49 -14.75 -4.73 10.84
CA ALA A 49 -15.30 -3.73 11.77
C ALA A 49 -14.24 -2.70 12.22
N TYR A 50 -13.00 -3.13 12.44
CA TYR A 50 -11.92 -2.21 12.79
C TYR A 50 -11.56 -1.28 11.61
N LEU A 51 -11.49 -1.80 10.39
CA LEU A 51 -11.24 -0.99 9.20
C LEU A 51 -12.35 0.05 8.98
N GLN A 52 -13.60 -0.33 9.22
CA GLN A 52 -14.75 0.58 9.14
C GLN A 52 -14.70 1.69 10.19
N ASP A 53 -14.26 1.39 11.41
CA ASP A 53 -14.09 2.41 12.46
C ASP A 53 -12.86 3.28 12.17
N LEU A 54 -11.79 2.72 11.65
CA LEU A 54 -10.60 3.48 11.21
C LEU A 54 -10.97 4.52 10.14
N VAL A 55 -11.82 4.15 9.17
CA VAL A 55 -12.33 5.10 8.15
C VAL A 55 -13.08 6.28 8.79
N LYS A 56 -13.88 6.04 9.82
CA LYS A 56 -14.59 7.11 10.54
C LYS A 56 -13.64 8.06 11.26
N ILE A 57 -12.61 7.49 11.93
CA ILE A 57 -11.56 8.26 12.60
C ILE A 57 -10.76 9.07 11.58
N MET A 58 -10.35 8.46 10.48
CA MET A 58 -9.63 9.15 9.41
C MET A 58 -10.46 10.30 8.83
N ALA A 59 -11.75 10.09 8.59
CA ALA A 59 -12.65 11.12 8.11
C ALA A 59 -12.81 12.27 9.11
N TYR A 60 -12.84 12.00 10.41
CA TYR A 60 -12.87 13.02 11.45
C TYR A 60 -11.64 13.93 11.38
N TYR A 61 -10.46 13.36 11.12
CA TYR A 61 -9.19 14.09 10.93
C TYR A 61 -8.95 14.56 9.49
N LYS A 62 -9.97 14.49 8.63
CA LYS A 62 -9.93 14.97 7.23
C LYS A 62 -8.90 14.27 6.36
N MET A 63 -8.55 13.03 6.70
CA MET A 63 -7.80 12.15 5.81
C MET A 63 -8.72 11.61 4.70
N ASN A 64 -8.14 11.27 3.55
CA ASN A 64 -8.95 10.92 2.37
C ASN A 64 -8.51 9.67 1.62
N THR A 65 -7.48 8.97 2.11
CA THR A 65 -6.99 7.74 1.45
C THR A 65 -6.54 6.73 2.50
N LEU A 66 -7.04 5.50 2.42
CA LEU A 66 -6.55 4.36 3.20
C LEU A 66 -5.99 3.31 2.24
N GLN A 67 -4.69 3.07 2.32
CA GLN A 67 -4.04 1.95 1.66
C GLN A 67 -4.20 0.69 2.52
N VAL A 68 -4.71 -0.37 1.91
CA VAL A 68 -4.92 -1.67 2.57
C VAL A 68 -3.99 -2.69 1.94
N HIS A 69 -2.95 -3.05 2.66
CA HIS A 69 -1.94 -4.02 2.25
C HIS A 69 -2.48 -5.43 2.49
N LEU A 70 -2.85 -6.14 1.40
CA LEU A 70 -3.67 -7.35 1.45
C LEU A 70 -2.87 -8.65 1.54
N ASN A 71 -1.58 -8.62 1.27
CA ASN A 71 -0.72 -9.80 1.39
C ASN A 71 0.67 -9.44 1.89
N ASP A 72 1.20 -10.31 2.69
CA ASP A 72 2.60 -10.26 3.14
C ASP A 72 3.00 -11.54 3.87
N ASN A 73 4.24 -11.56 4.37
CA ASN A 73 4.81 -12.65 5.14
C ASN A 73 5.60 -12.17 6.36
N GLY A 74 5.77 -13.07 7.31
CA GLY A 74 6.64 -12.86 8.45
C GLY A 74 8.12 -12.90 8.08
N PHE A 75 8.97 -12.50 9.03
CA PHE A 75 10.41 -12.57 8.88
C PHE A 75 10.88 -14.02 9.11
N LYS A 76 11.43 -14.64 8.08
CA LYS A 76 11.90 -16.03 8.06
C LYS A 76 12.72 -16.44 9.30
N GLN A 77 13.51 -15.52 9.84
CA GLN A 77 14.35 -15.75 11.01
C GLN A 77 13.57 -16.15 12.27
N TYR A 78 12.33 -15.74 12.38
CA TYR A 78 11.45 -16.09 13.50
C TYR A 78 10.72 -17.43 13.28
N PHE A 79 10.91 -18.07 12.12
CA PHE A 79 10.28 -19.32 11.71
C PHE A 79 11.33 -20.38 11.37
N GLU A 80 12.32 -20.56 12.24
CA GLU A 80 13.41 -21.54 12.10
C GLU A 80 14.21 -21.39 10.78
N HIS A 81 14.29 -20.16 10.22
CA HIS A 81 14.88 -19.87 8.91
C HIS A 81 14.29 -20.72 7.76
N ASN A 82 13.04 -21.13 7.88
CA ASN A 82 12.37 -22.02 6.94
C ASN A 82 11.16 -21.32 6.28
N TRP A 83 11.18 -21.18 4.96
CA TRP A 83 10.08 -20.56 4.22
C TRP A 83 8.76 -21.32 4.33
N ASP A 84 8.79 -22.66 4.37
CA ASP A 84 7.57 -23.48 4.51
C ASP A 84 6.88 -23.29 5.86
N LYS A 85 7.63 -22.86 6.89
CA LYS A 85 7.13 -22.57 8.22
C LYS A 85 6.81 -21.09 8.42
N THR A 86 7.33 -20.21 7.55
CA THR A 86 7.14 -18.77 7.66
C THR A 86 5.68 -18.43 7.43
N TYR A 87 5.10 -17.68 8.36
CA TYR A 87 3.74 -17.19 8.21
C TYR A 87 3.61 -16.32 6.97
N ALA A 88 2.53 -16.53 6.21
CA ALA A 88 2.17 -15.70 5.07
C ALA A 88 0.65 -15.69 4.88
N ALA A 89 0.12 -14.59 4.41
CA ALA A 89 -1.31 -14.47 4.18
C ALA A 89 -1.63 -13.61 2.96
N PHE A 90 -2.70 -14.00 2.28
CA PHE A 90 -3.43 -13.22 1.30
C PHE A 90 -4.86 -13.02 1.82
N ARG A 91 -5.34 -11.78 1.89
CA ARG A 91 -6.54 -11.45 2.67
C ARG A 91 -7.83 -11.30 1.89
N LEU A 92 -7.82 -11.44 0.58
CA LEU A 92 -9.02 -11.27 -0.22
C LEU A 92 -9.49 -12.61 -0.80
N GLU A 93 -10.80 -12.84 -0.81
CA GLU A 93 -11.40 -14.01 -1.44
C GLU A 93 -11.04 -14.07 -2.93
N SER A 94 -10.64 -15.26 -3.39
CA SER A 94 -10.36 -15.53 -4.79
C SER A 94 -11.15 -16.73 -5.29
N GLU A 95 -11.87 -16.55 -6.38
CA GLU A 95 -12.55 -17.63 -7.11
C GLU A 95 -11.60 -18.25 -8.15
N THR A 96 -10.70 -17.45 -8.70
CA THR A 96 -9.66 -17.92 -9.64
C THR A 96 -8.69 -18.89 -8.96
N TYR A 97 -8.39 -18.60 -7.69
CA TYR A 97 -7.47 -19.43 -6.89
C TYR A 97 -8.11 -19.84 -5.56
N PRO A 98 -9.05 -20.84 -5.61
CA PRO A 98 -9.73 -21.30 -4.40
C PRO A 98 -8.74 -21.83 -3.37
N GLY A 99 -8.81 -21.32 -2.13
CA GLY A 99 -7.89 -21.68 -1.04
C GLY A 99 -6.63 -20.82 -0.94
N LEU A 100 -6.44 -19.81 -1.79
CA LEU A 100 -5.38 -18.82 -1.65
C LEU A 100 -5.58 -17.95 -0.40
N SER A 101 -6.82 -17.59 -0.08
CA SER A 101 -7.15 -16.75 1.06
C SER A 101 -6.72 -17.38 2.38
N ALA A 102 -6.18 -16.57 3.27
CA ALA A 102 -5.67 -17.01 4.56
C ALA A 102 -6.77 -17.59 5.47
N ARG A 103 -6.46 -18.68 6.16
CA ARG A 103 -7.42 -19.40 7.04
C ARG A 103 -7.67 -18.71 8.37
N ASP A 104 -6.74 -17.90 8.84
CA ASP A 104 -6.84 -17.15 10.10
C ASP A 104 -7.68 -15.87 9.96
N GLY A 105 -8.11 -15.54 8.74
CA GLY A 105 -9.02 -14.45 8.41
C GLY A 105 -8.79 -13.89 7.01
N SER A 106 -9.88 -13.58 6.34
CA SER A 106 -9.90 -12.96 5.01
C SER A 106 -11.19 -12.18 4.82
N TYR A 107 -11.23 -11.34 3.80
CA TYR A 107 -12.41 -10.56 3.43
C TYR A 107 -13.07 -11.21 2.21
N SER A 108 -14.39 -11.36 2.22
CA SER A 108 -15.11 -11.71 1.01
C SER A 108 -15.07 -10.55 0.01
N LYS A 109 -15.21 -10.85 -1.28
CA LYS A 109 -15.30 -9.81 -2.33
C LYS A 109 -16.43 -8.82 -2.03
N LYS A 110 -17.59 -9.33 -1.63
CA LYS A 110 -18.74 -8.49 -1.27
C LYS A 110 -18.45 -7.58 -0.09
N GLU A 111 -17.88 -8.11 0.98
CA GLU A 111 -17.52 -7.34 2.17
C GLU A 111 -16.53 -6.22 1.83
N PHE A 112 -15.54 -6.51 0.99
CA PHE A 112 -14.53 -5.52 0.58
C PHE A 112 -15.11 -4.45 -0.35
N ILE A 113 -16.04 -4.79 -1.26
CA ILE A 113 -16.78 -3.83 -2.07
C ILE A 113 -17.64 -2.90 -1.18
N ASP A 114 -18.38 -3.47 -0.24
CA ASP A 114 -19.24 -2.71 0.66
C ASP A 114 -18.42 -1.77 1.55
N PHE A 115 -17.26 -2.21 2.01
CA PHE A 115 -16.31 -1.38 2.75
C PHE A 115 -15.82 -0.18 1.94
N GLN A 116 -15.42 -0.40 0.68
CA GLN A 116 -14.99 0.70 -0.20
C GLN A 116 -16.11 1.71 -0.44
N LYS A 117 -17.35 1.25 -0.62
CA LYS A 117 -18.52 2.13 -0.76
C LYS A 117 -18.79 2.93 0.50
N GLN A 118 -18.68 2.30 1.67
CA GLN A 118 -18.79 2.99 2.95
C GLN A 118 -17.69 4.05 3.12
N ALA A 119 -16.45 3.73 2.80
CA ALA A 119 -15.35 4.70 2.84
C ALA A 119 -15.62 5.89 1.89
N ALA A 120 -16.10 5.63 0.68
CA ALA A 120 -16.45 6.67 -0.27
C ALA A 120 -17.57 7.59 0.22
N SER A 121 -18.55 7.08 1.01
CA SER A 121 -19.57 7.89 1.64
C SER A 121 -18.99 8.84 2.72
N ASN A 122 -17.81 8.56 3.22
CA ASN A 122 -17.02 9.41 4.10
C ASN A 122 -15.94 10.22 3.36
N PHE A 123 -16.03 10.32 2.02
CA PHE A 123 -15.05 11.02 1.17
C PHE A 123 -13.62 10.48 1.32
N LEU A 124 -13.50 9.18 1.58
CA LEU A 124 -12.26 8.46 1.73
C LEU A 124 -12.18 7.36 0.68
N GLU A 125 -11.07 7.31 -0.04
CA GLU A 125 -10.78 6.27 -1.02
C GLU A 125 -10.01 5.13 -0.34
N ILE A 126 -10.40 3.90 -0.65
CA ILE A 126 -9.59 2.72 -0.33
C ILE A 126 -8.67 2.45 -1.53
N ASN A 127 -7.37 2.40 -1.27
CA ASN A 127 -6.35 2.00 -2.21
C ASN A 127 -5.91 0.56 -1.87
N PRO A 128 -6.49 -0.46 -2.52
CA PRO A 128 -6.10 -1.84 -2.26
C PRO A 128 -4.70 -2.11 -2.80
N GLU A 129 -3.94 -2.88 -2.05
CA GLU A 129 -2.60 -3.29 -2.44
C GLU A 129 -2.50 -4.81 -2.51
N ILE A 130 -2.01 -5.30 -3.64
CA ILE A 130 -1.46 -6.65 -3.79
C ILE A 130 0.02 -6.48 -4.07
N ASP A 131 0.84 -6.83 -3.09
CA ASP A 131 2.28 -6.64 -3.17
C ASP A 131 2.94 -7.80 -3.90
N VAL A 132 3.57 -7.46 -5.01
CA VAL A 132 4.34 -8.33 -5.90
C VAL A 132 5.51 -7.52 -6.49
N PRO A 133 6.65 -8.13 -6.84
CA PRO A 133 6.97 -9.56 -6.86
C PRO A 133 7.71 -10.06 -5.61
N ALA A 134 8.09 -9.19 -4.66
CA ALA A 134 8.52 -9.57 -3.32
C ALA A 134 7.29 -9.67 -2.40
N HIS A 135 7.47 -9.94 -1.11
CA HIS A 135 6.36 -10.09 -0.14
C HIS A 135 5.27 -11.09 -0.58
N SER A 136 5.64 -12.02 -1.45
CA SER A 136 4.72 -12.89 -2.19
C SER A 136 4.65 -14.32 -1.66
N LEU A 137 5.11 -14.57 -0.41
CA LEU A 137 5.17 -15.92 0.13
C LEU A 137 3.79 -16.62 0.19
N ALA A 138 2.71 -15.88 0.41
CA ALA A 138 1.37 -16.44 0.37
C ALA A 138 1.01 -17.00 -1.02
N LEU A 139 1.46 -16.32 -2.08
CA LEU A 139 1.26 -16.76 -3.47
C LEU A 139 2.11 -17.98 -3.79
N THR A 140 3.35 -18.00 -3.32
CA THR A 140 4.27 -19.12 -3.55
C THR A 140 3.99 -20.33 -2.64
N HIS A 141 3.39 -20.16 -1.47
CA HIS A 141 2.83 -21.27 -0.70
C HIS A 141 1.67 -21.96 -1.45
N TYR A 142 0.85 -21.17 -2.14
CA TYR A 142 -0.24 -21.67 -2.97
C TYR A 142 0.26 -22.36 -4.24
N LYS A 143 1.21 -21.75 -4.93
CA LYS A 143 1.81 -22.24 -6.18
C LYS A 143 3.35 -22.17 -6.11
N PRO A 144 4.01 -23.16 -5.51
CA PRO A 144 5.47 -23.13 -5.28
C PRO A 144 6.32 -22.97 -6.56
N GLU A 145 5.77 -23.36 -7.71
CA GLU A 145 6.47 -23.32 -8.98
C GLU A 145 6.79 -21.90 -9.44
N ILE A 146 6.04 -20.89 -9.01
CA ILE A 146 6.29 -19.49 -9.37
C ILE A 146 7.27 -18.80 -8.41
N GLY A 147 7.69 -19.46 -7.34
CA GLY A 147 8.65 -18.92 -6.37
C GLY A 147 10.08 -18.94 -6.86
N SER A 148 10.86 -17.96 -6.43
CA SER A 148 12.29 -17.88 -6.71
C SER A 148 13.08 -18.79 -5.76
N LYS A 149 13.75 -19.80 -6.31
CA LYS A 149 14.66 -20.65 -5.53
C LYS A 149 15.98 -19.93 -5.20
N GLU A 150 16.33 -18.94 -5.98
CA GLU A 150 17.60 -18.21 -5.84
C GLU A 150 17.51 -17.10 -4.80
N TYR A 151 16.42 -16.32 -4.80
CA TYR A 151 16.29 -15.14 -3.94
C TYR A 151 15.42 -15.34 -2.71
N GLY A 152 14.70 -16.44 -2.64
CA GLY A 152 13.80 -16.81 -1.56
C GLY A 152 12.38 -17.01 -2.04
N MET A 153 11.63 -17.86 -1.33
CA MET A 153 10.25 -18.19 -1.71
C MET A 153 9.26 -17.05 -1.47
N ASP A 154 9.67 -15.99 -0.79
CA ASP A 154 8.92 -14.73 -0.67
C ASP A 154 9.05 -13.83 -1.92
N HIS A 155 9.84 -14.25 -2.90
CA HIS A 155 10.02 -13.60 -4.19
C HIS A 155 9.44 -14.45 -5.33
N LEU A 156 8.73 -13.83 -6.25
CA LEU A 156 8.30 -14.49 -7.49
C LEU A 156 9.49 -14.64 -8.45
N ASP A 157 9.53 -15.73 -9.20
CA ASP A 157 10.53 -15.95 -10.25
C ASP A 157 10.12 -15.21 -11.54
N LEU A 158 10.76 -14.09 -11.83
CA LEU A 158 10.43 -13.21 -12.96
C LEU A 158 10.89 -13.74 -14.31
N PHE A 159 11.60 -14.86 -14.35
CA PHE A 159 12.02 -15.51 -15.60
C PHE A 159 11.00 -16.54 -16.10
N LYS A 160 9.95 -16.82 -15.30
CA LYS A 160 8.91 -17.80 -15.63
C LYS A 160 7.67 -17.12 -16.20
N PRO A 161 7.20 -17.54 -17.39
CA PRO A 161 5.91 -17.08 -17.92
C PRO A 161 4.72 -17.35 -16.98
N GLU A 162 4.75 -18.47 -16.27
CA GLU A 162 3.72 -18.90 -15.33
C GLU A 162 3.53 -17.92 -14.16
N THR A 163 4.57 -17.17 -13.82
CA THR A 163 4.49 -16.09 -12.84
C THR A 163 3.56 -14.98 -13.32
N TYR A 164 3.72 -14.56 -14.56
CA TYR A 164 2.89 -13.50 -15.16
C TYR A 164 1.46 -13.99 -15.37
N GLU A 165 1.27 -15.23 -15.86
CA GLU A 165 -0.05 -15.83 -16.01
C GLU A 165 -0.82 -15.85 -14.68
N PHE A 166 -0.12 -16.21 -13.58
CA PHE A 166 -0.72 -16.25 -12.25
C PHE A 166 -1.10 -14.85 -11.76
N VAL A 167 -0.19 -13.89 -11.83
CA VAL A 167 -0.41 -12.54 -11.32
C VAL A 167 -1.44 -11.78 -12.17
N ASP A 168 -1.39 -11.94 -13.51
CA ASP A 168 -2.38 -11.36 -14.43
C ASP A 168 -3.79 -11.85 -14.09
N ALA A 169 -3.97 -13.16 -13.90
CA ALA A 169 -5.27 -13.73 -13.57
C ALA A 169 -5.77 -13.27 -12.19
N LEU A 170 -4.86 -13.13 -11.22
CA LEU A 170 -5.19 -12.61 -9.89
C LEU A 170 -5.68 -11.15 -9.95
N PHE A 171 -4.96 -10.27 -10.65
CA PHE A 171 -5.38 -8.87 -10.78
C PHE A 171 -6.65 -8.73 -11.61
N LYS A 172 -6.80 -9.49 -12.70
CA LYS A 172 -8.02 -9.48 -13.52
C LYS A 172 -9.26 -9.79 -12.71
N GLU A 173 -9.19 -10.75 -11.80
CA GLU A 173 -10.32 -11.13 -10.93
C GLU A 173 -10.89 -9.94 -10.16
N TYR A 174 -10.05 -8.96 -9.80
CA TYR A 174 -10.47 -7.81 -8.99
C TYR A 174 -10.68 -6.53 -9.81
N LEU A 175 -10.16 -6.47 -11.03
CA LEU A 175 -10.18 -5.28 -11.87
C LEU A 175 -11.17 -5.35 -13.04
N GLU A 176 -11.50 -6.57 -13.51
CA GLU A 176 -12.29 -6.76 -14.73
C GLU A 176 -13.81 -6.70 -14.48
N GLY A 177 -14.55 -6.31 -15.51
CA GLY A 177 -16.02 -6.28 -15.54
C GLY A 177 -16.63 -4.93 -15.16
N ASP A 178 -17.96 -4.87 -15.30
CA ASP A 178 -18.74 -3.63 -15.06
C ASP A 178 -18.80 -3.24 -13.58
N ASN A 179 -18.58 -4.20 -12.67
CA ASN A 179 -18.61 -4.01 -11.22
C ASN A 179 -17.37 -4.66 -10.59
N PRO A 180 -16.18 -4.11 -10.82
CA PRO A 180 -14.94 -4.68 -10.29
C PRO A 180 -14.91 -4.66 -8.78
N VAL A 181 -14.15 -5.59 -8.19
CA VAL A 181 -13.96 -5.65 -6.73
C VAL A 181 -13.19 -4.44 -6.23
N PHE A 182 -12.20 -3.98 -6.98
CA PHE A 182 -11.47 -2.73 -6.68
C PHE A 182 -12.24 -1.55 -7.27
N VAL A 183 -13.07 -0.92 -6.43
CA VAL A 183 -14.00 0.15 -6.86
C VAL A 183 -13.29 1.50 -7.03
N GLY A 184 -12.25 1.77 -6.22
CA GLY A 184 -11.54 3.03 -6.19
C GLY A 184 -10.79 3.35 -7.49
N LYS A 185 -10.21 4.54 -7.55
CA LYS A 185 -9.45 5.02 -8.71
C LYS A 185 -8.02 4.47 -8.75
N ARG A 186 -7.49 4.07 -7.60
CA ARG A 186 -6.11 3.64 -7.42
C ARG A 186 -6.01 2.17 -7.08
N VAL A 187 -4.91 1.56 -7.50
CA VAL A 187 -4.50 0.22 -7.09
C VAL A 187 -3.00 0.23 -6.85
N HIS A 188 -2.58 -0.24 -5.71
CA HIS A 188 -1.17 -0.39 -5.37
C HIS A 188 -0.69 -1.79 -5.74
N ILE A 189 0.41 -1.86 -6.47
CA ILE A 189 0.96 -3.13 -6.98
C ILE A 189 2.21 -3.58 -6.21
N GLY A 190 2.55 -2.91 -5.10
CA GLY A 190 3.73 -3.19 -4.31
C GLY A 190 5.00 -2.72 -5.01
N THR A 191 5.83 -3.66 -5.46
CA THR A 191 7.07 -3.45 -6.22
C THR A 191 8.22 -2.86 -5.40
N ASP A 192 8.36 -3.30 -4.17
CA ASP A 192 9.51 -3.02 -3.32
C ASP A 192 10.41 -4.25 -3.14
N GLU A 193 11.52 -4.04 -2.49
CA GLU A 193 12.46 -5.02 -1.91
C GLU A 193 12.82 -6.26 -2.76
N TYR A 194 12.72 -6.18 -4.10
CA TYR A 194 13.18 -7.27 -4.95
C TYR A 194 14.72 -7.29 -5.06
N SER A 195 15.30 -8.46 -5.37
CA SER A 195 16.75 -8.60 -5.48
C SER A 195 17.36 -7.71 -6.57
N ASN A 196 18.47 -7.06 -6.25
CA ASN A 196 19.32 -6.33 -7.20
C ASN A 196 20.71 -6.98 -7.37
N ALA A 197 20.85 -8.26 -6.99
CA ALA A 197 22.13 -8.96 -6.98
C ALA A 197 22.75 -9.17 -8.37
N LYS A 198 21.93 -9.18 -9.42
CA LYS A 198 22.37 -9.40 -10.81
C LYS A 198 21.69 -8.41 -11.75
N LYS A 199 22.41 -7.99 -12.81
CA LYS A 199 21.90 -7.04 -13.80
C LYS A 199 20.63 -7.55 -14.50
N ASP A 200 20.60 -8.78 -14.93
CA ASP A 200 19.45 -9.39 -15.60
C ASP A 200 18.20 -9.45 -14.71
N VAL A 201 18.37 -9.69 -13.41
CA VAL A 201 17.30 -9.67 -12.41
C VAL A 201 16.75 -8.26 -12.24
N VAL A 202 17.62 -7.26 -12.16
CA VAL A 202 17.22 -5.85 -12.10
C VAL A 202 16.40 -5.46 -13.34
N GLU A 203 16.86 -5.83 -14.54
CA GLU A 203 16.13 -5.52 -15.77
C GLU A 203 14.76 -6.24 -15.82
N LYS A 204 14.68 -7.48 -15.32
CA LYS A 204 13.40 -8.20 -15.18
C LYS A 204 12.47 -7.56 -14.17
N PHE A 205 12.98 -7.13 -13.02
CA PHE A 205 12.17 -6.40 -12.03
C PHE A 205 11.63 -5.08 -12.59
N ARG A 206 12.45 -4.33 -13.32
CA ARG A 206 12.02 -3.09 -13.97
C ARG A 206 10.95 -3.36 -15.04
N ALA A 207 11.13 -4.39 -15.85
CA ALA A 207 10.15 -4.80 -16.85
C ALA A 207 8.83 -5.26 -16.20
N PHE A 208 8.90 -5.99 -15.09
CA PHE A 208 7.74 -6.41 -14.29
C PHE A 208 6.96 -5.19 -13.75
N THR A 209 7.69 -4.23 -13.18
CA THR A 209 7.08 -3.00 -12.64
C THR A 209 6.38 -2.22 -13.75
N ASP A 210 7.02 -1.99 -14.89
CA ASP A 210 6.39 -1.30 -16.04
C ASP A 210 5.18 -2.05 -16.58
N HIS A 211 5.27 -3.39 -16.67
CA HIS A 211 4.17 -4.24 -17.11
C HIS A 211 2.93 -4.05 -16.22
N TYR A 212 3.07 -4.15 -14.90
CA TYR A 212 1.92 -4.07 -13.99
C TYR A 212 1.41 -2.64 -13.80
N ILE A 213 2.22 -1.62 -13.94
CA ILE A 213 1.74 -0.23 -14.05
C ILE A 213 0.77 -0.13 -15.23
N ARG A 214 1.18 -0.54 -16.43
CA ARG A 214 0.34 -0.48 -17.64
C ARG A 214 -0.85 -1.42 -17.57
N PHE A 215 -0.67 -2.58 -16.96
CA PHE A 215 -1.75 -3.55 -16.77
C PHE A 215 -2.89 -2.95 -15.94
N VAL A 216 -2.59 -2.37 -14.80
CA VAL A 216 -3.58 -1.71 -13.93
C VAL A 216 -4.22 -0.51 -14.63
N GLU A 217 -3.44 0.27 -15.35
CA GLU A 217 -3.95 1.40 -16.13
C GLU A 217 -4.89 0.98 -17.26
N SER A 218 -4.69 -0.20 -17.85
CA SER A 218 -5.60 -0.72 -18.90
C SER A 218 -7.03 -0.95 -18.41
N PHE A 219 -7.22 -1.05 -17.09
CA PHE A 219 -8.53 -1.10 -16.42
C PHE A 219 -9.03 0.28 -15.94
N GLY A 220 -8.37 1.36 -16.36
CA GLY A 220 -8.77 2.73 -16.01
C GLY A 220 -8.38 3.14 -14.58
N LYS A 221 -7.45 2.44 -13.94
CA LYS A 221 -6.94 2.76 -12.59
C LYS A 221 -5.62 3.52 -12.67
N GLN A 222 -5.32 4.32 -11.66
CA GLN A 222 -3.99 4.88 -11.44
C GLN A 222 -3.15 3.86 -10.66
N ALA A 223 -1.99 3.52 -11.19
CA ALA A 223 -1.06 2.64 -10.50
C ALA A 223 -0.32 3.36 -9.36
N CYS A 224 -0.21 2.68 -8.23
CA CYS A 224 0.65 3.09 -7.12
C CYS A 224 1.73 2.03 -6.90
N VAL A 225 2.95 2.48 -6.55
CA VAL A 225 4.12 1.62 -6.36
C VAL A 225 4.91 2.03 -5.12
N TRP A 226 5.60 1.10 -4.50
CA TRP A 226 6.64 1.43 -3.54
C TRP A 226 7.91 1.90 -4.28
N GLY A 227 8.64 2.81 -3.67
CA GLY A 227 9.91 3.29 -4.21
C GLY A 227 11.00 2.24 -4.07
N ALA A 228 11.51 1.74 -5.22
CA ALA A 228 12.61 0.78 -5.27
C ALA A 228 13.58 1.01 -6.45
N LEU A 229 13.33 1.97 -7.31
CA LEU A 229 14.00 2.08 -8.61
C LEU A 229 15.43 2.59 -8.57
N THR A 230 15.88 3.27 -7.50
CA THR A 230 17.30 3.59 -7.36
C THR A 230 18.11 2.40 -6.81
N HIS A 231 17.47 1.53 -6.02
CA HIS A 231 18.01 0.24 -5.62
C HIS A 231 18.10 -0.73 -6.80
N ALA A 232 17.05 -0.77 -7.61
CA ALA A 232 16.97 -1.55 -8.85
C ALA A 232 17.29 -0.68 -10.08
N LYS A 233 18.39 0.09 -10.03
CA LYS A 233 18.82 0.94 -11.14
C LYS A 233 19.23 0.09 -12.35
N GLY A 234 18.61 0.36 -13.51
CA GLY A 234 18.82 -0.37 -14.74
C GLY A 234 18.50 0.45 -15.99
N GLU A 235 18.54 -0.21 -17.14
CA GLU A 235 18.32 0.40 -18.46
C GLU A 235 16.89 0.24 -18.96
N THR A 236 16.17 -0.80 -18.51
CA THR A 236 14.78 -1.03 -18.90
C THR A 236 13.92 0.14 -18.42
N PRO A 237 13.20 0.83 -19.32
CA PRO A 237 12.36 1.96 -18.94
C PRO A 237 11.18 1.50 -18.09
N VAL A 238 10.80 2.32 -17.13
CA VAL A 238 9.60 2.14 -16.31
C VAL A 238 8.74 3.38 -16.45
N LYS A 239 7.45 3.22 -16.73
CA LYS A 239 6.51 4.31 -16.86
C LYS A 239 6.41 5.09 -15.55
N SER A 240 6.45 6.41 -15.63
CA SER A 240 6.37 7.31 -14.47
C SER A 240 5.16 8.25 -14.52
N GLU A 241 4.72 8.62 -15.72
CA GLU A 241 3.59 9.53 -15.90
C GLU A 241 2.30 8.94 -15.29
N ASN A 242 1.62 9.72 -14.46
CA ASN A 242 0.41 9.32 -13.72
C ASN A 242 0.63 8.14 -12.75
N VAL A 243 1.85 7.90 -12.33
CA VAL A 243 2.20 6.86 -11.33
C VAL A 243 2.50 7.53 -10.00
N LEU A 244 1.87 7.04 -8.94
CA LEU A 244 2.05 7.52 -7.58
C LEU A 244 3.04 6.61 -6.86
N MET A 245 4.17 7.16 -6.42
CA MET A 245 5.23 6.40 -5.76
C MET A 245 5.29 6.73 -4.27
N SER A 246 5.21 5.71 -3.44
CA SER A 246 5.43 5.80 -2.00
C SER A 246 6.92 5.84 -1.71
N ALA A 247 7.44 7.01 -1.34
CA ALA A 247 8.85 7.21 -0.99
C ALA A 247 9.03 6.95 0.51
N TRP A 248 9.56 5.77 0.84
CA TRP A 248 9.69 5.29 2.21
C TRP A 248 11.13 5.20 2.69
N TYR A 249 12.06 4.88 1.81
CA TYR A 249 13.48 4.76 2.11
C TYR A 249 14.34 5.29 0.94
N ASN A 250 15.22 6.27 1.21
CA ASN A 250 16.04 6.90 0.18
C ASN A 250 17.02 5.94 -0.50
N GLY A 251 17.44 4.87 0.19
CA GLY A 251 18.30 3.84 -0.38
C GLY A 251 17.64 3.04 -1.49
N TYR A 252 16.31 2.98 -1.53
CA TYR A 252 15.54 2.29 -2.56
C TYR A 252 14.96 3.21 -3.62
N ALA A 253 14.61 4.45 -3.24
CA ALA A 253 14.18 5.45 -4.20
C ALA A 253 14.67 6.84 -3.77
N ASP A 254 15.70 7.36 -4.43
CA ASP A 254 16.10 8.75 -4.26
C ASP A 254 14.98 9.67 -4.74
N PRO A 255 14.38 10.48 -3.88
CA PRO A 255 13.20 11.27 -4.24
C PRO A 255 13.47 12.30 -5.33
N LYS A 256 14.65 12.93 -5.33
CA LYS A 256 15.02 13.92 -6.36
C LYS A 256 15.11 13.27 -7.73
N GLU A 257 15.68 12.06 -7.78
CA GLU A 257 15.78 11.32 -9.03
C GLU A 257 14.39 10.85 -9.49
N MET A 258 13.53 10.40 -8.56
CA MET A 258 12.18 9.97 -8.90
C MET A 258 11.31 11.11 -9.41
N ILE A 259 11.36 12.29 -8.78
CA ILE A 259 10.66 13.50 -9.26
C ILE A 259 11.16 13.89 -10.66
N LYS A 260 12.47 13.86 -10.87
CA LYS A 260 13.07 14.16 -12.17
C LYS A 260 12.63 13.18 -13.27
N GLN A 261 12.38 11.93 -12.91
CA GLN A 261 11.83 10.94 -13.82
C GLN A 261 10.32 11.08 -14.06
N GLY A 262 9.63 11.93 -13.30
CA GLY A 262 8.22 12.27 -13.51
C GLY A 262 7.22 11.53 -12.62
N TYR A 263 7.67 10.90 -11.54
CA TYR A 263 6.76 10.31 -10.54
C TYR A 263 6.13 11.38 -9.65
N ASP A 264 4.86 11.18 -9.30
CA ASP A 264 4.24 11.85 -8.16
C ASP A 264 4.61 11.07 -6.88
N LEU A 265 5.06 11.77 -5.83
CA LEU A 265 5.54 11.11 -4.62
C LEU A 265 4.56 11.26 -3.45
N ILE A 266 4.43 10.17 -2.67
CA ILE A 266 3.86 10.18 -1.33
C ILE A 266 5.01 10.05 -0.33
N SER A 267 5.08 10.97 0.64
CA SER A 267 6.07 10.91 1.72
C SER A 267 5.62 9.92 2.80
N ILE A 268 6.35 8.82 2.95
CA ILE A 268 6.14 7.81 3.99
C ILE A 268 7.50 7.42 4.60
N PRO A 269 8.29 8.37 5.14
CA PRO A 269 9.63 8.04 5.63
C PRO A 269 9.58 7.06 6.80
N ASP A 270 10.30 5.96 6.67
CA ASP A 270 10.33 4.86 7.63
C ASP A 270 10.82 5.31 9.02
N GLY A 271 11.81 6.21 9.06
CA GLY A 271 12.35 6.76 10.29
C GLY A 271 11.41 7.68 11.10
N TYR A 272 10.25 8.05 10.54
CA TYR A 272 9.27 8.91 11.20
C TYR A 272 7.90 8.25 11.36
N LEU A 273 7.44 7.52 10.36
CA LEU A 273 6.04 7.12 10.24
C LEU A 273 5.81 5.62 10.43
N TYR A 274 6.85 4.78 10.26
CA TYR A 274 6.67 3.35 10.37
C TYR A 274 6.51 2.91 11.81
N ILE A 275 5.47 2.09 12.04
CA ILE A 275 5.24 1.35 13.28
C ILE A 275 5.18 -0.11 12.88
N VAL A 276 6.23 -0.86 13.22
CA VAL A 276 6.32 -2.30 12.96
C VAL A 276 6.76 -2.99 14.26
N PRO A 277 5.80 -3.31 15.13
CA PRO A 277 6.09 -3.87 16.45
C PRO A 277 6.90 -5.16 16.36
N ALA A 278 7.89 -5.30 17.24
CA ALA A 278 8.79 -6.44 17.35
C ALA A 278 9.70 -6.69 16.12
N ALA A 279 9.81 -5.78 15.18
CA ALA A 279 10.75 -5.89 14.06
C ALA A 279 12.22 -5.67 14.51
N GLY A 280 12.43 -4.99 15.62
CA GLY A 280 13.75 -4.77 16.21
C GLY A 280 14.51 -3.55 15.66
N TYR A 281 14.13 -3.02 14.50
CA TYR A 281 14.74 -1.86 13.85
C TYR A 281 13.73 -0.78 13.44
N TYR A 282 12.43 -1.05 13.48
CA TYR A 282 11.36 -0.07 13.40
C TYR A 282 10.79 0.24 14.78
N TYR A 283 10.02 1.31 14.88
CA TYR A 283 9.38 1.70 16.14
C TYR A 283 8.22 0.78 16.50
N ASP A 284 8.07 0.50 17.80
CA ASP A 284 6.90 -0.20 18.35
C ASP A 284 5.72 0.75 18.59
N TYR A 285 5.95 2.05 18.57
CA TYR A 285 4.94 3.09 18.81
C TYR A 285 5.25 4.36 18.01
N LEU A 286 4.21 5.17 17.78
CA LEU A 286 4.34 6.44 17.11
C LEU A 286 4.86 7.51 18.06
N ASN A 287 6.00 8.13 17.73
CA ASN A 287 6.50 9.28 18.46
C ASN A 287 5.83 10.56 17.96
N THR A 288 4.68 10.89 18.57
CA THR A 288 3.86 12.03 18.17
C THR A 288 4.54 13.38 18.40
N GLU A 289 5.43 13.49 19.41
CA GLU A 289 6.20 14.70 19.66
C GLU A 289 7.23 14.96 18.55
N MET A 290 7.97 13.95 18.15
CA MET A 290 8.93 14.01 17.04
C MET A 290 8.20 14.36 15.73
N LEU A 291 7.08 13.72 15.45
CA LEU A 291 6.28 14.01 14.26
C LEU A 291 5.83 15.46 14.23
N TYR A 292 5.31 15.98 15.33
CA TYR A 292 4.82 17.35 15.41
C TYR A 292 5.94 18.40 15.26
N LYS A 293 7.14 18.13 15.81
CA LYS A 293 8.24 19.08 15.81
C LYS A 293 9.15 19.01 14.59
N GLU A 294 9.34 17.84 14.03
CA GLU A 294 10.43 17.57 13.09
C GLU A 294 9.94 17.15 11.69
N TRP A 295 8.79 16.45 11.61
CA TRP A 295 8.32 15.93 10.33
C TRP A 295 7.35 16.89 9.64
N THR A 296 7.49 17.00 8.33
CA THR A 296 6.48 17.57 7.43
C THR A 296 6.27 16.62 6.25
N PRO A 297 5.13 16.71 5.54
CA PRO A 297 4.93 15.92 4.31
C PRO A 297 5.97 16.15 3.22
N ALA A 298 6.72 17.25 3.28
CA ALA A 298 7.87 17.50 2.41
C ALA A 298 9.13 16.71 2.81
N HIS A 299 9.13 16.03 3.97
CA HIS A 299 10.19 15.11 4.35
C HIS A 299 10.08 13.82 3.55
N ILE A 300 11.17 13.44 2.90
CA ILE A 300 11.33 12.13 2.29
C ILE A 300 12.68 11.59 2.77
N GLY A 301 12.64 10.55 3.59
CA GLY A 301 13.80 10.11 4.33
C GLY A 301 14.27 11.19 5.30
N LYS A 302 15.53 11.60 5.22
CA LYS A 302 16.14 12.65 6.05
C LYS A 302 16.16 14.03 5.40
N GLU A 303 15.64 14.16 4.18
CA GLU A 303 15.65 15.40 3.43
C GLU A 303 14.28 16.08 3.43
N VAL A 304 14.28 17.41 3.37
CA VAL A 304 13.08 18.23 3.20
C VAL A 304 13.09 18.80 1.78
N PHE A 305 11.96 18.71 1.07
CA PHE A 305 11.77 19.17 -0.30
C PHE A 305 10.86 20.38 -0.39
#